data_482085ebfdfd060a2c3f23cfcf5bb7a8
#
_entry.id   482085ebfdfd060a2c3f23cfcf5bb7a8
#
_cell.length_a   1.000
_cell.length_b   1.000
_cell.length_c   1.000
_cell.angle_alpha   90.00
_cell.angle_beta   90.00
_cell.angle_gamma   90.00
#
_symmetry.space_group_name_H-M   'P 1'
#
loop_
_entity.id
_entity.type
_entity.pdbx_description
1 polymer ?
#
loop_
_entity_poly.entity_id
_entity_poly.type
_entity_poly.pdbx_seq_one_letter_code
_entity_poly.pdbx_strand_id
1 'polypeptide(L)'
;MDMRLDYAQSLKDKRHTVKGLKDRLRHRFNVAVAEIDCQDLWQRAVVAAVTVSSDRGRAGQVLQAVEKDAAAFLGASLVSATVEWLD
;
A
#
# COMPACT_ATOMS: atom_id res chain seq x y z
N MET A 1 -3.52 -2.75 2.63
CA MET A 1 -2.93 -1.81 3.60
C MET A 1 -3.94 -0.74 3.92
N ASP A 2 -4.30 -0.63 5.15
CA ASP A 2 -5.22 0.40 5.66
C ASP A 2 -4.39 1.51 6.29
N MET A 3 -4.66 2.75 5.90
CA MET A 3 -3.86 3.92 6.30
C MET A 3 -4.75 5.01 6.85
N ARG A 4 -4.28 5.70 7.89
CA ARG A 4 -4.91 6.91 8.41
C ARG A 4 -3.96 8.08 8.24
N LEU A 5 -4.45 9.12 7.58
CA LEU A 5 -3.68 10.30 7.20
C LEU A 5 -4.23 11.51 7.96
N ASP A 6 -3.99 11.54 9.26
CA ASP A 6 -4.56 12.57 10.15
C ASP A 6 -4.10 13.98 9.78
N TYR A 7 -2.95 14.13 9.15
CA TYR A 7 -2.44 15.41 8.67
C TYR A 7 -3.12 15.91 7.39
N ALA A 8 -3.79 15.02 6.64
CA ALA A 8 -4.40 15.41 5.38
C ALA A 8 -5.62 16.30 5.63
N GLN A 9 -5.68 17.43 4.91
CA GLN A 9 -6.76 18.40 5.03
C GLN A 9 -7.57 18.50 3.74
N SER A 10 -7.29 17.66 2.77
CA SER A 10 -7.98 17.63 1.49
C SER A 10 -7.73 16.32 0.77
N LEU A 11 -8.53 16.04 -0.26
CA LEU A 11 -8.26 14.90 -1.15
C LEU A 11 -6.93 15.07 -1.89
N LYS A 12 -6.53 16.31 -2.15
CA LYS A 12 -5.23 16.58 -2.78
C LYS A 12 -4.08 16.12 -1.91
N ASP A 13 -4.12 16.41 -0.60
CA ASP A 13 -3.10 15.97 0.35
C ASP A 13 -3.02 14.44 0.39
N LYS A 14 -4.19 13.78 0.46
CA LYS A 14 -4.24 12.32 0.46
C LYS A 14 -3.67 11.74 -0.84
N ARG A 15 -4.09 12.27 -1.99
CA ARG A 15 -3.64 11.79 -3.29
C ARG A 15 -2.13 11.90 -3.45
N HIS A 16 -1.54 12.95 -2.91
CA HIS A 16 -0.09 13.13 -2.93
C HIS A 16 0.62 12.00 -2.19
N THR A 17 0.16 11.67 -0.98
CA THR A 17 0.76 10.60 -0.19
C THR A 17 0.52 9.22 -0.83
N VAL A 18 -0.70 8.94 -1.26
CA VAL A 18 -1.05 7.66 -1.89
C VAL A 18 -0.28 7.47 -3.20
N LYS A 19 -0.16 8.53 -4.01
CA LYS A 19 0.64 8.46 -5.23
C LYS A 19 2.11 8.19 -4.92
N GLY A 20 2.66 8.85 -3.93
CA GLY A 20 4.05 8.63 -3.51
C GLY A 20 4.28 7.17 -3.09
N LEU A 21 3.38 6.61 -2.30
CA LEU A 21 3.45 5.21 -1.90
C LEU A 21 3.36 4.27 -3.11
N LYS A 22 2.38 4.48 -3.99
CA LYS A 22 2.20 3.63 -5.18
C LYS A 22 3.43 3.67 -6.08
N ASP A 23 3.95 4.85 -6.36
CA ASP A 23 5.12 5.03 -7.21
C ASP A 23 6.35 4.34 -6.59
N ARG A 24 6.54 4.49 -5.29
CA ARG A 24 7.64 3.85 -4.56
C ARG A 24 7.58 2.33 -4.65
N LEU A 25 6.40 1.75 -4.42
CA LEU A 25 6.25 0.30 -4.43
C LEU A 25 6.40 -0.27 -5.85
N ARG A 26 5.84 0.41 -6.86
CA ARG A 26 5.98 -0.01 -8.26
C ARG A 26 7.42 0.05 -8.73
N HIS A 27 8.15 1.05 -8.28
CA HIS A 27 9.55 1.22 -8.67
C HIS A 27 10.46 0.16 -8.06
N ARG A 28 10.18 -0.24 -6.83
CA ARG A 28 11.05 -1.15 -6.06
C ARG A 28 10.68 -2.62 -6.22
N PHE A 29 9.43 -2.90 -6.52
CA PHE A 29 8.92 -4.28 -6.53
C PHE A 29 8.11 -4.56 -7.78
N ASN A 30 8.07 -5.83 -8.16
CA ASN A 30 7.22 -6.28 -9.26
C ASN A 30 5.80 -6.48 -8.75
N VAL A 31 5.08 -5.38 -8.55
CA VAL A 31 3.71 -5.36 -8.02
C VAL A 31 2.84 -4.40 -8.81
N ALA A 32 1.56 -4.72 -8.89
CA ALA A 32 0.52 -3.78 -9.27
C ALA A 32 -0.06 -3.18 -8.00
N VAL A 33 -0.27 -1.87 -7.96
CA VAL A 33 -0.73 -1.17 -6.76
C VAL A 33 -1.90 -0.25 -7.12
N ALA A 34 -2.94 -0.28 -6.29
CA ALA A 34 -4.08 0.62 -6.46
C ALA A 34 -4.72 0.95 -5.12
N GLU A 35 -5.30 2.14 -5.03
CA GLU A 35 -6.22 2.47 -3.95
C GLU A 35 -7.55 1.79 -4.26
N ILE A 36 -8.05 0.96 -3.33
CA ILE A 36 -9.21 0.09 -3.58
C ILE A 36 -10.44 0.46 -2.77
N ASP A 37 -10.32 1.33 -1.78
CA ASP A 37 -11.45 1.75 -0.95
C ASP A 37 -11.16 3.11 -0.33
N CYS A 38 -12.20 3.75 0.18
CA CYS A 38 -12.14 5.06 0.84
C CYS A 38 -11.64 6.19 -0.07
N GLN A 39 -11.85 6.08 -1.39
CA GLN A 39 -11.34 7.07 -2.35
C GLN A 39 -11.84 8.49 -2.07
N ASP A 40 -13.06 8.64 -1.54
CA ASP A 40 -13.67 9.94 -1.25
C ASP A 40 -13.30 10.48 0.14
N LEU A 41 -12.63 9.69 0.96
CA LEU A 41 -12.20 10.12 2.29
C LEU A 41 -10.78 10.66 2.21
N TRP A 42 -10.54 11.83 2.82
CA TRP A 42 -9.23 12.49 2.78
C TRP A 42 -8.26 12.03 3.86
N GLN A 43 -8.78 11.45 4.96
CA GLN A 43 -7.97 11.00 6.08
C GLN A 43 -7.86 9.48 6.20
N ARG A 44 -8.31 8.75 5.18
CA ARG A 44 -8.22 7.31 5.15
C ARG A 44 -8.03 6.82 3.72
N ALA A 45 -7.22 5.80 3.56
CA ALA A 45 -7.05 5.12 2.27
C ALA A 45 -6.81 3.64 2.50
N VAL A 46 -7.29 2.83 1.58
CA VAL A 46 -6.99 1.40 1.54
C VAL A 46 -6.31 1.11 0.21
N VAL A 47 -5.09 0.60 0.28
CA VAL A 47 -4.26 0.33 -0.89
C VAL A 47 -3.95 -1.15 -0.95
N ALA A 48 -4.11 -1.75 -2.13
CA ALA A 48 -3.72 -3.12 -2.39
C ALA A 48 -2.49 -3.17 -3.28
N ALA A 49 -1.58 -4.08 -2.95
CA ALA A 49 -0.46 -4.43 -3.81
C ALA A 49 -0.61 -5.91 -4.17
N VAL A 50 -0.49 -6.22 -5.47
CA VAL A 50 -0.68 -7.57 -5.99
C VAL A 50 0.59 -8.02 -6.69
N THR A 51 1.04 -9.22 -6.39
CA THR A 51 2.15 -9.86 -7.10
C THR A 51 1.73 -11.24 -7.58
N VAL A 52 2.37 -11.70 -8.62
CA VAL A 52 2.17 -13.03 -9.20
C VAL A 52 3.51 -13.73 -9.25
N SER A 53 3.55 -14.99 -8.81
CA SER A 53 4.74 -15.82 -8.86
C SER A 53 4.33 -17.28 -8.98
N SER A 54 5.17 -18.07 -9.63
CA SER A 54 5.00 -19.53 -9.65
C SER A 54 5.43 -20.19 -8.33
N ASP A 55 6.07 -19.44 -7.44
CA ASP A 55 6.57 -19.91 -6.15
C ASP A 55 5.94 -19.07 -5.03
N ARG A 56 5.11 -19.73 -4.21
CA ARG A 56 4.40 -19.06 -3.10
C ARG A 56 5.37 -18.47 -2.07
N GLY A 57 6.47 -19.16 -1.79
CA GLY A 57 7.50 -18.68 -0.86
C GLY A 57 8.10 -17.36 -1.35
N ARG A 58 8.39 -17.29 -2.63
CA ARG A 58 8.94 -16.07 -3.25
C ARG A 58 7.91 -14.93 -3.24
N ALA A 59 6.65 -15.23 -3.57
CA ALA A 59 5.59 -14.23 -3.50
C ALA A 59 5.43 -13.70 -2.07
N GLY A 60 5.50 -14.57 -1.07
CA GLY A 60 5.43 -14.17 0.33
C GLY A 60 6.57 -13.25 0.73
N GLN A 61 7.79 -13.53 0.26
CA GLN A 61 8.95 -12.66 0.52
C GLN A 61 8.77 -11.29 -0.11
N VAL A 62 8.25 -11.21 -1.33
CA VAL A 62 7.97 -9.93 -1.98
C VAL A 62 6.93 -9.14 -1.18
N LEU A 63 5.85 -9.77 -0.75
CA LEU A 63 4.80 -9.09 0.01
C LEU A 63 5.29 -8.65 1.39
N GLN A 64 6.14 -9.40 2.06
CA GLN A 64 6.77 -8.97 3.30
C GLN A 64 7.66 -7.74 3.09
N ALA A 65 8.43 -7.72 2.02
CA ALA A 65 9.29 -6.59 1.68
C ALA A 65 8.45 -5.34 1.33
N VAL A 66 7.34 -5.52 0.63
CA VAL A 66 6.38 -4.45 0.32
C VAL A 66 5.82 -3.85 1.60
N GLU A 67 5.36 -4.70 2.53
CA GLU A 67 4.80 -4.23 3.81
C GLU A 67 5.84 -3.46 4.62
N LYS A 68 7.06 -3.99 4.70
CA LYS A 68 8.15 -3.33 5.42
C LYS A 68 8.49 -1.97 4.81
N ASP A 69 8.55 -1.89 3.49
CA ASP A 69 8.84 -0.64 2.79
C ASP A 69 7.71 0.38 2.95
N ALA A 70 6.46 -0.07 2.87
CA ALA A 70 5.30 0.77 3.11
C ALA A 70 5.28 1.30 4.54
N ALA A 71 5.61 0.46 5.53
CA ALA A 71 5.68 0.87 6.93
C ALA A 71 6.76 1.92 7.14
N ALA A 72 7.92 1.79 6.49
CA ALA A 72 8.98 2.78 6.56
C ALA A 72 8.56 4.12 5.94
N PHE A 73 7.80 4.09 4.85
CA PHE A 73 7.31 5.30 4.16
C PHE A 73 6.18 5.98 4.95
N LEU A 74 5.22 5.20 5.45
CA LEU A 74 4.02 5.72 6.10
C LEU A 74 4.19 5.95 7.60
N GLY A 75 5.09 5.21 8.25
CA GLY A 75 5.25 5.30 9.70
C GLY A 75 3.96 4.95 10.42
N ALA A 76 3.57 5.81 11.37
CA ALA A 76 2.37 5.62 12.18
C ALA A 76 1.07 5.70 11.35
N SER A 77 1.12 6.18 10.12
CA SER A 77 -0.04 6.24 9.24
C SER A 77 -0.49 4.87 8.77
N LEU A 78 0.39 3.86 8.78
CA LEU A 78 0.00 2.49 8.44
C LEU A 78 -0.68 1.86 9.66
N VAL A 79 -1.97 1.55 9.52
CA VAL A 79 -2.78 0.98 10.60
C VAL A 79 -2.70 -0.54 10.59
N SER A 80 -2.87 -1.15 9.43
CA SER A 80 -2.85 -2.61 9.30
C SER A 80 -2.51 -3.03 7.88
N ALA A 81 -2.00 -4.25 7.76
CA ALA A 81 -1.77 -4.90 6.47
C ALA A 81 -2.12 -6.38 6.60
N THR A 82 -2.85 -6.90 5.62
CA THR A 82 -3.20 -8.31 5.56
C THR A 82 -2.82 -8.88 4.21
N VAL A 83 -2.49 -10.17 4.19
CA VAL A 83 -2.13 -10.88 2.96
C VAL A 83 -3.21 -11.89 2.65
N GLU A 84 -3.66 -11.89 1.38
CA GLU A 84 -4.61 -12.87 0.87
C GLU A 84 -3.95 -13.65 -0.25
N TRP A 85 -4.22 -14.95 -0.29
CA TRP A 85 -3.73 -15.85 -1.33
C TRP A 85 -4.90 -16.24 -2.22
N LEU A 86 -4.75 -16.03 -3.52
CA LEU A 86 -5.73 -16.40 -4.53
C LEU A 86 -5.22 -17.64 -5.26
N ASP A 87 -5.94 -18.73 -5.13
CA ASP A 87 -5.58 -20.00 -5.77
C ASP A 87 -6.36 -20.23 -7.07
#